data_f29e991a4b2a597134e87250826a6a75
#
_entry.id   f29e991a4b2a597134e87250826a6a75
#
_cell.length_a   1.000
_cell.length_b   1.000
_cell.length_c   1.000
_cell.angle_alpha   90.00
_cell.angle_beta   90.00
_cell.angle_gamma   90.00
#
_symmetry.space_group_name_H-M   'P 1'
#
loop_
_entity.id
_entity.type
_entity.pdbx_description
1 polymer ?
#
loop_
_entity_poly.entity_id
_entity_poly.type
_entity_poly.pdbx_seq_one_letter_code
_entity_poly.pdbx_strand_id
1 'polypeptide(L)'
;MRMKLLIAVCAWGSVACSGDAAVGRRSSVVGESSAVNRLPTTDDRQPVVLFFGTSLTAGLGLEPEQAYPALIQAKLDSAGLAFRALNAGLSGETSAAGLRRIDWLLTQPVAVLVLELGANDALRGQDLAAARGNLQAIIDRTRAKHPDVRIVIAGMEAPPNLGRRYTAEFAQMFVDLARRNDAALIPFLLDGVGGVPELNQADGIHPTAEGARIMAENVWKVLEPVLTP
;
A
#
# COMPACT_ATOMS: atom_id res chain seq x y z
N MET A 1 36.45 16.36 38.33
CA MET A 1 37.46 17.02 37.50
C MET A 1 36.69 17.87 36.45
N ARG A 2 36.72 19.17 36.67
CA ARG A 2 35.94 20.13 35.83
C ARG A 2 36.75 20.46 34.56
N MET A 3 36.13 20.45 33.40
CA MET A 3 36.78 20.98 32.22
C MET A 3 35.85 21.93 31.48
N LYS A 4 36.38 23.11 31.20
CA LYS A 4 35.73 24.35 30.92
C LYS A 4 35.30 24.49 29.43
N LEU A 5 34.16 25.11 29.32
CA LEU A 5 33.58 25.72 28.11
C LEU A 5 34.52 26.79 27.51
N LEU A 6 34.76 26.76 26.21
CA LEU A 6 35.38 27.86 25.46
C LEU A 6 34.42 28.30 24.37
N ILE A 7 33.91 29.50 24.53
CA ILE A 7 33.13 30.28 23.58
C ILE A 7 34.13 31.09 22.74
N ALA A 8 34.08 30.97 21.43
CA ALA A 8 34.74 31.84 20.49
C ALA A 8 33.71 32.69 19.74
N VAL A 9 33.73 33.98 20.09
CA VAL A 9 33.03 35.06 19.38
C VAL A 9 33.96 35.56 18.31
N CYS A 10 33.53 35.66 17.06
CA CYS A 10 34.23 36.46 16.02
C CYS A 10 33.27 37.48 15.41
N ALA A 11 33.77 38.68 15.48
CA ALA A 11 33.10 39.94 15.21
C ALA A 11 33.04 40.32 13.71
N TRP A 12 32.16 41.20 13.45
CA TRP A 12 31.80 41.91 12.24
C TRP A 12 32.99 42.62 11.52
N GLY A 13 32.89 42.64 10.20
CA GLY A 13 33.65 43.54 9.33
C GLY A 13 32.76 44.08 8.22
N SER A 14 32.28 45.30 8.38
CA SER A 14 31.60 46.09 7.36
C SER A 14 32.64 46.76 6.43
N VAL A 15 32.47 46.58 5.12
CA VAL A 15 33.14 47.44 4.13
C VAL A 15 32.11 47.99 3.16
N ALA A 16 31.92 49.29 3.22
CA ALA A 16 31.19 50.07 2.22
C ALA A 16 32.17 50.54 1.13
N CYS A 17 31.81 50.42 -0.13
CA CYS A 17 32.36 51.21 -1.23
C CYS A 17 31.25 51.49 -2.24
N SER A 18 31.03 52.79 -2.41
CA SER A 18 30.22 53.48 -3.41
C SER A 18 30.93 53.53 -4.77
N GLY A 19 30.18 53.45 -5.84
CA GLY A 19 30.66 53.71 -7.21
C GLY A 19 29.52 53.70 -8.23
N ASP A 20 29.32 54.89 -8.84
CA ASP A 20 28.23 55.29 -9.74
C ASP A 20 28.21 54.66 -11.14
N ALA A 21 27.00 54.64 -11.68
CA ALA A 21 26.55 54.91 -13.05
C ALA A 21 26.93 53.96 -14.20
N ALA A 22 25.93 53.32 -14.76
CA ALA A 22 25.64 53.40 -16.20
C ALA A 22 24.23 52.85 -16.53
N VAL A 23 23.44 53.69 -17.18
CA VAL A 23 22.10 53.46 -17.73
C VAL A 23 22.16 52.40 -18.85
N GLY A 24 21.46 51.31 -18.70
CA GLY A 24 21.23 50.32 -19.75
C GLY A 24 19.83 49.76 -19.61
N ARG A 25 18.84 50.34 -20.31
CA ARG A 25 17.51 49.80 -20.46
C ARG A 25 17.59 48.43 -21.18
N ARG A 26 17.32 47.38 -20.49
CA ARG A 26 16.86 46.12 -21.09
C ARG A 26 15.55 45.72 -20.45
N SER A 27 14.51 45.67 -21.26
CA SER A 27 13.23 45.10 -20.97
C SER A 27 13.43 43.67 -20.47
N SER A 28 13.29 43.46 -19.17
CA SER A 28 13.06 42.13 -18.62
C SER A 28 11.56 41.82 -18.78
N VAL A 29 11.26 40.98 -19.75
CA VAL A 29 10.01 40.27 -19.81
C VAL A 29 9.91 39.48 -18.52
N VAL A 30 9.06 39.96 -17.61
CA VAL A 30 8.60 39.19 -16.45
C VAL A 30 7.82 38.03 -17.01
N GLY A 31 8.46 36.87 -17.03
CA GLY A 31 7.77 35.62 -17.25
C GLY A 31 6.78 35.40 -16.09
N GLU A 32 5.53 35.70 -16.32
CA GLU A 32 4.45 35.21 -15.48
C GLU A 32 4.59 33.69 -15.42
N SER A 33 5.08 33.22 -14.29
CA SER A 33 4.89 31.84 -13.87
C SER A 33 3.40 31.63 -13.67
N SER A 34 2.70 31.37 -14.77
CA SER A 34 1.36 30.82 -14.75
C SER A 34 1.47 29.52 -13.98
N ALA A 35 1.09 29.54 -12.71
CA ALA A 35 0.66 28.34 -12.01
C ALA A 35 -0.48 27.78 -12.87
N VAL A 36 -0.11 26.93 -13.83
CA VAL A 36 -1.06 26.18 -14.63
C VAL A 36 -1.89 25.43 -13.63
N ASN A 37 -3.13 25.90 -13.44
CA ASN A 37 -4.17 25.20 -12.73
C ASN A 37 -4.34 23.87 -13.48
N ARG A 38 -3.55 22.86 -13.09
CA ARG A 38 -3.54 21.56 -13.72
C ARG A 38 -4.91 20.98 -13.45
N LEU A 39 -5.77 21.04 -14.46
CA LEU A 39 -7.01 20.27 -14.42
C LEU A 39 -6.61 18.84 -14.03
N PRO A 40 -7.36 18.18 -13.13
CA PRO A 40 -7.08 16.81 -12.75
C PRO A 40 -6.95 16.00 -14.04
N THR A 41 -5.80 15.32 -14.19
CA THR A 41 -5.59 14.41 -15.32
C THR A 41 -6.69 13.35 -15.29
N THR A 42 -7.02 12.74 -16.40
CA THR A 42 -8.00 11.65 -16.46
C THR A 42 -7.71 10.54 -15.44
N ASP A 43 -6.46 10.43 -15.04
CA ASP A 43 -5.95 9.49 -14.05
C ASP A 43 -6.50 9.74 -12.63
N ASP A 44 -6.66 11.01 -12.23
CA ASP A 44 -7.22 11.37 -10.90
C ASP A 44 -8.73 11.12 -10.77
N ARG A 45 -9.44 10.83 -11.88
CA ARG A 45 -10.89 10.56 -11.90
C ARG A 45 -11.23 9.07 -11.99
N GLN A 46 -10.24 8.21 -12.25
CA GLN A 46 -10.48 6.78 -12.33
C GLN A 46 -10.84 6.21 -10.95
N PRO A 47 -11.84 5.30 -10.87
CA PRO A 47 -12.15 4.63 -9.61
C PRO A 47 -10.94 3.79 -9.16
N VAL A 48 -10.66 3.83 -7.85
CA VAL A 48 -9.48 3.21 -7.28
C VAL A 48 -9.75 1.79 -6.83
N VAL A 49 -8.87 0.86 -7.22
CA VAL A 49 -8.68 -0.43 -6.56
C VAL A 49 -7.55 -0.25 -5.54
N LEU A 50 -7.91 -0.15 -4.27
CA LEU A 50 -6.98 0.05 -3.16
C LEU A 50 -6.44 -1.30 -2.68
N PHE A 51 -5.15 -1.56 -2.90
CA PHE A 51 -4.45 -2.72 -2.34
C PHE A 51 -3.89 -2.36 -0.98
N PHE A 52 -4.58 -2.73 0.07
CA PHE A 52 -4.24 -2.41 1.44
C PHE A 52 -3.67 -3.63 2.13
N GLY A 53 -2.34 -3.63 2.37
CA GLY A 53 -1.66 -4.83 2.83
C GLY A 53 -0.27 -4.60 3.42
N THR A 54 0.46 -5.68 3.51
CA THR A 54 1.76 -5.78 4.18
C THR A 54 2.93 -5.66 3.20
N SER A 55 4.06 -6.30 3.52
CA SER A 55 5.24 -6.41 2.64
C SER A 55 4.95 -7.14 1.33
N LEU A 56 3.99 -8.07 1.31
CA LEU A 56 3.57 -8.76 0.10
C LEU A 56 2.93 -7.78 -0.89
N THR A 57 2.04 -6.92 -0.40
CA THR A 57 1.42 -5.85 -1.20
C THR A 57 2.44 -4.78 -1.60
N ALA A 58 3.33 -4.40 -0.66
CA ALA A 58 4.37 -3.41 -0.94
C ALA A 58 5.38 -3.88 -2.00
N GLY A 59 5.54 -5.19 -2.21
CA GLY A 59 6.56 -5.76 -3.09
C GLY A 59 7.96 -5.69 -2.47
N LEU A 60 8.10 -6.06 -1.17
CA LEU A 60 9.39 -5.99 -0.48
C LEU A 60 10.46 -6.78 -1.24
N GLY A 61 11.61 -6.12 -1.52
CA GLY A 61 12.74 -6.70 -2.25
C GLY A 61 12.55 -6.79 -3.77
N LEU A 62 11.47 -6.23 -4.31
CA LEU A 62 11.18 -6.14 -5.73
C LEU A 62 11.26 -4.69 -6.23
N GLU A 63 11.47 -4.52 -7.53
CA GLU A 63 11.23 -3.22 -8.16
C GLU A 63 9.72 -2.90 -8.13
N PRO A 64 9.33 -1.61 -8.08
CA PRO A 64 7.93 -1.21 -7.96
C PRO A 64 7.00 -1.85 -9.01
N GLU A 65 7.48 -2.01 -10.24
CA GLU A 65 6.75 -2.57 -11.38
C GLU A 65 6.54 -4.09 -11.26
N GLN A 66 7.31 -4.75 -10.40
CA GLN A 66 7.23 -6.18 -10.13
C GLN A 66 6.29 -6.52 -8.98
N ALA A 67 5.89 -5.54 -8.18
CA ALA A 67 4.91 -5.74 -7.12
C ALA A 67 3.55 -6.15 -7.72
N TYR A 68 2.85 -7.10 -7.10
CA TYR A 68 1.60 -7.61 -7.68
C TYR A 68 0.54 -6.53 -7.95
N PRO A 69 0.41 -5.42 -7.19
CA PRO A 69 -0.54 -4.37 -7.56
C PRO A 69 -0.20 -3.66 -8.88
N ALA A 70 1.10 -3.50 -9.20
CA ALA A 70 1.52 -2.96 -10.49
C ALA A 70 1.24 -3.93 -11.63
N LEU A 71 1.43 -5.23 -11.41
CA LEU A 71 1.06 -6.27 -12.37
C LEU A 71 -0.46 -6.31 -12.60
N ILE A 72 -1.27 -6.07 -11.57
CA ILE A 72 -2.71 -5.91 -11.70
C ILE A 72 -3.06 -4.66 -12.53
N GLN A 73 -2.34 -3.52 -12.35
CA GLN A 73 -2.56 -2.37 -13.22
C GLN A 73 -2.38 -2.72 -14.69
N ALA A 74 -1.31 -3.43 -15.04
CA ALA A 74 -1.08 -3.87 -16.41
C ALA A 74 -2.21 -4.78 -16.95
N LYS A 75 -2.81 -5.61 -16.09
CA LYS A 75 -3.97 -6.43 -16.45
C LYS A 75 -5.23 -5.60 -16.65
N LEU A 76 -5.49 -4.60 -15.77
CA LEU A 76 -6.59 -3.65 -15.92
C LEU A 76 -6.51 -2.92 -17.27
N ASP A 77 -5.32 -2.41 -17.60
CA ASP A 77 -5.07 -1.71 -18.86
C ASP A 77 -5.30 -2.62 -20.07
N SER A 78 -4.78 -3.85 -19.99
CA SER A 78 -4.94 -4.85 -21.08
C SER A 78 -6.38 -5.29 -21.28
N ALA A 79 -7.18 -5.32 -20.21
CA ALA A 79 -8.60 -5.65 -20.24
C ALA A 79 -9.48 -4.44 -20.61
N GLY A 80 -8.91 -3.24 -20.79
CA GLY A 80 -9.66 -2.01 -21.06
C GLY A 80 -10.52 -1.54 -19.88
N LEU A 81 -10.19 -1.96 -18.66
CA LEU A 81 -10.91 -1.60 -17.45
C LEU A 81 -10.34 -0.30 -16.86
N ALA A 82 -11.15 0.75 -16.88
CA ALA A 82 -10.74 2.10 -16.46
C ALA A 82 -10.67 2.23 -14.92
N PHE A 83 -9.81 1.45 -14.28
CA PHE A 83 -9.51 1.51 -12.85
C PHE A 83 -8.03 1.84 -12.62
N ARG A 84 -7.73 2.47 -11.51
CA ARG A 84 -6.37 2.72 -11.04
C ARG A 84 -6.03 1.83 -9.85
N ALA A 85 -5.01 0.98 -9.98
CA ALA A 85 -4.47 0.21 -8.87
C ALA A 85 -3.62 1.11 -7.96
N LEU A 86 -3.98 1.19 -6.69
CA LEU A 86 -3.22 1.94 -5.69
C LEU A 86 -2.57 0.96 -4.72
N ASN A 87 -1.24 0.88 -4.76
CA ASN A 87 -0.47 0.10 -3.80
C ASN A 87 -0.36 0.87 -2.48
N ALA A 88 -1.01 0.38 -1.44
CA ALA A 88 -0.94 0.89 -0.08
C ALA A 88 -0.34 -0.15 0.89
N GLY A 89 0.54 -1.02 0.40
CA GLY A 89 1.30 -1.97 1.20
C GLY A 89 2.29 -1.28 2.14
N LEU A 90 2.42 -1.78 3.35
CA LEU A 90 3.41 -1.33 4.33
C LEU A 90 4.05 -2.54 5.04
N SER A 91 5.35 -2.72 4.81
CA SER A 91 6.08 -3.85 5.37
C SER A 91 5.99 -3.90 6.89
N GLY A 92 5.71 -5.10 7.43
CA GLY A 92 5.58 -5.29 8.87
C GLY A 92 4.25 -4.84 9.48
N GLU A 93 3.30 -4.34 8.68
CA GLU A 93 2.02 -3.83 9.19
C GLU A 93 1.15 -4.95 9.75
N THR A 94 0.66 -4.76 10.98
CA THR A 94 -0.33 -5.62 11.64
C THR A 94 -1.75 -5.12 11.38
N SER A 95 -2.76 -5.94 11.63
CA SER A 95 -4.17 -5.52 11.54
C SER A 95 -4.47 -4.28 12.37
N ALA A 96 -3.91 -4.19 13.59
CA ALA A 96 -4.06 -3.02 14.47
C ALA A 96 -3.38 -1.77 13.91
N ALA A 97 -2.23 -1.90 13.25
CA ALA A 97 -1.56 -0.76 12.60
C ALA A 97 -2.35 -0.28 11.38
N GLY A 98 -2.82 -1.21 10.55
CA GLY A 98 -3.69 -0.91 9.42
C GLY A 98 -4.97 -0.19 9.83
N LEU A 99 -5.62 -0.63 10.91
CA LEU A 99 -6.82 0.03 11.43
C LEU A 99 -6.58 1.51 11.81
N ARG A 100 -5.38 1.86 12.26
CA ARG A 100 -5.03 3.28 12.56
C ARG A 100 -4.79 4.10 11.30
N ARG A 101 -4.40 3.45 10.19
CA ARG A 101 -3.99 4.12 8.95
C ARG A 101 -5.10 4.21 7.90
N ILE A 102 -6.12 3.35 7.97
CA ILE A 102 -7.12 3.23 6.89
C ILE A 102 -7.82 4.54 6.57
N ASP A 103 -8.19 5.34 7.56
CA ASP A 103 -8.96 6.58 7.36
C ASP A 103 -8.24 7.57 6.45
N TRP A 104 -6.90 7.62 6.51
CA TRP A 104 -6.09 8.45 5.61
C TRP A 104 -6.16 7.96 4.15
N LEU A 105 -6.16 6.64 3.92
CA LEU A 105 -6.26 6.05 2.59
C LEU A 105 -7.64 6.24 1.96
N LEU A 106 -8.68 6.35 2.77
CA LEU A 106 -10.06 6.54 2.33
C LEU A 106 -10.41 8.00 2.00
N THR A 107 -9.44 8.92 1.96
CA THR A 107 -9.68 10.32 1.55
C THR A 107 -9.94 10.45 0.05
N GLN A 108 -9.58 9.46 -0.75
CA GLN A 108 -9.84 9.36 -2.19
C GLN A 108 -10.99 8.38 -2.47
N PRO A 109 -11.67 8.48 -3.63
CA PRO A 109 -12.73 7.54 -4.00
C PRO A 109 -12.19 6.11 -4.19
N VAL A 110 -12.62 5.17 -3.34
CA VAL A 110 -12.25 3.76 -3.42
C VAL A 110 -13.43 2.95 -3.94
N ALA A 111 -13.27 2.32 -5.11
CA ALA A 111 -14.29 1.46 -5.71
C ALA A 111 -14.16 0.00 -5.25
N VAL A 112 -12.92 -0.46 -5.02
CA VAL A 112 -12.64 -1.80 -4.51
C VAL A 112 -11.54 -1.71 -3.46
N LEU A 113 -11.74 -2.36 -2.32
CA LEU A 113 -10.70 -2.61 -1.33
C LEU A 113 -10.23 -4.07 -1.44
N VAL A 114 -8.96 -4.28 -1.75
CA VAL A 114 -8.27 -5.56 -1.62
C VAL A 114 -7.51 -5.55 -0.29
N LEU A 115 -8.00 -6.31 0.69
CA LEU A 115 -7.49 -6.31 2.07
C LEU A 115 -6.56 -7.51 2.28
N GLU A 116 -5.26 -7.23 2.47
CA GLU A 116 -4.19 -8.22 2.71
C GLU A 116 -3.48 -7.89 4.04
N LEU A 117 -4.11 -8.10 5.17
CA LEU A 117 -3.55 -7.90 6.49
C LEU A 117 -3.79 -9.14 7.38
N GLY A 118 -2.99 -9.28 8.43
CA GLY A 118 -3.10 -10.36 9.41
C GLY A 118 -1.91 -11.31 9.43
N ALA A 119 -1.13 -11.41 8.34
CA ALA A 119 0.07 -12.26 8.31
C ALA A 119 1.08 -11.88 9.40
N ASN A 120 1.32 -10.57 9.61
CA ASN A 120 2.21 -10.10 10.67
C ASN A 120 1.65 -10.29 12.09
N ASP A 121 0.34 -10.37 12.24
CA ASP A 121 -0.31 -10.74 13.49
C ASP A 121 0.00 -12.20 13.82
N ALA A 122 -0.15 -13.10 12.83
CA ALA A 122 0.18 -14.51 12.99
C ALA A 122 1.68 -14.73 13.25
N LEU A 123 2.58 -14.11 12.48
CA LEU A 123 4.04 -14.22 12.68
C LEU A 123 4.49 -13.77 14.08
N ARG A 124 3.73 -12.89 14.73
CA ARG A 124 3.97 -12.41 16.09
C ARG A 124 3.16 -13.14 17.16
N GLY A 125 2.39 -14.17 16.77
CA GLY A 125 1.55 -14.92 17.70
C GLY A 125 0.47 -14.08 18.39
N GLN A 126 -0.04 -13.05 17.69
CA GLN A 126 -1.06 -12.17 18.27
C GLN A 126 -2.43 -12.86 18.36
N ASP A 127 -3.30 -12.31 19.20
CA ASP A 127 -4.66 -12.81 19.37
C ASP A 127 -5.48 -12.69 18.09
N LEU A 128 -5.97 -13.82 17.60
CA LEU A 128 -6.77 -13.89 16.38
C LEU A 128 -8.14 -13.20 16.50
N ALA A 129 -8.72 -13.15 17.71
CA ALA A 129 -9.98 -12.42 17.93
C ALA A 129 -9.76 -10.91 17.77
N ALA A 130 -8.64 -10.38 18.27
CA ALA A 130 -8.26 -8.99 18.07
C ALA A 130 -7.96 -8.69 16.59
N ALA A 131 -7.21 -9.57 15.90
CA ALA A 131 -6.92 -9.42 14.47
C ALA A 131 -8.21 -9.41 13.65
N ARG A 132 -9.13 -10.34 13.90
CA ARG A 132 -10.47 -10.39 13.26
C ARG A 132 -11.26 -9.09 13.50
N GLY A 133 -11.27 -8.60 14.73
CA GLY A 133 -11.95 -7.35 15.08
C GLY A 133 -11.39 -6.15 14.33
N ASN A 134 -10.07 -6.06 14.21
CA ASN A 134 -9.40 -4.99 13.46
C ASN A 134 -9.73 -5.04 11.96
N LEU A 135 -9.67 -6.24 11.35
CA LEU A 135 -10.01 -6.42 9.93
C LEU A 135 -11.48 -6.08 9.67
N GLN A 136 -12.40 -6.50 10.54
CA GLN A 136 -13.81 -6.12 10.44
C GLN A 136 -13.98 -4.60 10.53
N ALA A 137 -13.33 -3.95 11.49
CA ALA A 137 -13.41 -2.49 11.65
C ALA A 137 -12.84 -1.73 10.44
N ILE A 138 -11.81 -2.26 9.77
CA ILE A 138 -11.30 -1.70 8.51
C ILE A 138 -12.38 -1.75 7.43
N ILE A 139 -13.04 -2.90 7.27
CA ILE A 139 -14.14 -3.08 6.31
C ILE A 139 -15.30 -2.12 6.63
N ASP A 140 -15.71 -2.05 7.89
CA ASP A 140 -16.82 -1.19 8.33
C ASP A 140 -16.54 0.30 8.06
N ARG A 141 -15.31 0.78 8.37
CA ARG A 141 -14.90 2.15 8.06
C ARG A 141 -14.86 2.43 6.57
N THR A 142 -14.38 1.46 5.78
CA THR A 142 -14.35 1.60 4.33
C THR A 142 -15.74 1.76 3.77
N ARG A 143 -16.70 0.92 4.20
CA ARG A 143 -18.10 1.00 3.78
C ARG A 143 -18.80 2.27 4.28
N ALA A 144 -18.51 2.71 5.48
CA ALA A 144 -19.04 3.96 6.01
C ALA A 144 -18.62 5.16 5.18
N LYS A 145 -17.40 5.14 4.64
CA LYS A 145 -16.86 6.22 3.80
C LYS A 145 -17.24 6.08 2.32
N HIS A 146 -17.31 4.84 1.82
CA HIS A 146 -17.63 4.48 0.43
C HIS A 146 -18.70 3.39 0.44
N PRO A 147 -20.00 3.74 0.49
CA PRO A 147 -21.09 2.74 0.63
C PRO A 147 -21.12 1.69 -0.48
N ASP A 148 -20.74 2.06 -1.71
CA ASP A 148 -20.75 1.17 -2.88
C ASP A 148 -19.44 0.39 -3.07
N VAL A 149 -18.50 0.47 -2.11
CA VAL A 149 -17.22 -0.23 -2.20
C VAL A 149 -17.41 -1.74 -2.22
N ARG A 150 -16.74 -2.40 -3.15
CA ARG A 150 -16.64 -3.86 -3.18
C ARG A 150 -15.41 -4.29 -2.39
N ILE A 151 -15.55 -5.37 -1.64
CA ILE A 151 -14.48 -5.89 -0.77
C ILE A 151 -13.95 -7.19 -1.34
N VAL A 152 -12.63 -7.29 -1.44
CA VAL A 152 -11.89 -8.52 -1.74
C VAL A 152 -10.97 -8.78 -0.54
N ILE A 153 -11.06 -9.97 0.04
CA ILE A 153 -10.21 -10.38 1.16
C ILE A 153 -9.17 -11.36 0.63
N ALA A 154 -7.91 -11.08 0.88
CA ALA A 154 -6.81 -11.99 0.59
C ALA A 154 -6.61 -12.94 1.77
N GLY A 155 -6.96 -14.21 1.57
CA GLY A 155 -6.74 -15.29 2.53
C GLY A 155 -5.24 -15.56 2.68
N MET A 156 -4.84 -15.87 3.90
CA MET A 156 -3.46 -16.18 4.27
C MET A 156 -3.40 -17.45 5.12
N GLU A 157 -2.26 -18.11 5.08
CA GLU A 157 -1.93 -19.22 5.96
C GLU A 157 -0.88 -18.81 6.99
N ALA A 158 -0.99 -19.34 8.19
CA ALA A 158 0.01 -19.12 9.24
C ALA A 158 1.09 -20.20 9.19
N PRO A 159 2.34 -19.89 9.61
CA PRO A 159 3.41 -20.87 9.67
C PRO A 159 3.01 -22.11 10.51
N PRO A 160 3.36 -23.34 10.05
CA PRO A 160 2.91 -24.58 10.69
C PRO A 160 3.44 -24.77 12.12
N ASN A 161 4.54 -24.12 12.48
CA ASN A 161 5.13 -24.15 13.82
C ASN A 161 4.28 -23.48 14.91
N LEU A 162 3.23 -22.72 14.54
CA LEU A 162 2.27 -22.13 15.49
C LEU A 162 1.21 -23.13 15.98
N GLY A 163 1.24 -24.37 15.47
CA GLY A 163 0.35 -25.43 15.87
C GLY A 163 -0.96 -25.47 15.09
N ARG A 164 -1.49 -26.70 14.91
CA ARG A 164 -2.64 -26.98 14.02
C ARG A 164 -3.89 -26.17 14.35
N ARG A 165 -4.17 -25.95 15.63
CA ARG A 165 -5.36 -25.19 16.03
C ARG A 165 -5.25 -23.74 15.57
N TYR A 166 -4.14 -23.09 15.88
CA TYR A 166 -3.92 -21.68 15.51
C TYR A 166 -3.92 -21.49 13.99
N THR A 167 -3.21 -22.35 13.25
CA THR A 167 -3.13 -22.26 11.78
C THR A 167 -4.51 -22.43 11.11
N ALA A 168 -5.31 -23.38 11.61
CA ALA A 168 -6.66 -23.59 11.11
C ALA A 168 -7.61 -22.43 11.45
N GLU A 169 -7.56 -21.91 12.69
CA GLU A 169 -8.36 -20.76 13.11
C GLU A 169 -7.96 -19.48 12.33
N PHE A 170 -6.67 -19.32 12.05
CA PHE A 170 -6.16 -18.20 11.26
C PHE A 170 -6.69 -18.23 9.82
N ALA A 171 -6.56 -19.35 9.11
CA ALA A 171 -7.07 -19.48 7.75
C ALA A 171 -8.61 -19.32 7.72
N GLN A 172 -9.33 -19.92 8.67
CA GLN A 172 -10.78 -19.82 8.76
C GLN A 172 -11.27 -18.40 9.01
N MET A 173 -10.48 -17.56 9.68
CA MET A 173 -10.80 -16.16 9.94
C MET A 173 -11.12 -15.37 8.68
N PHE A 174 -10.37 -15.58 7.61
CA PHE A 174 -10.58 -14.89 6.32
C PHE A 174 -11.84 -15.36 5.62
N VAL A 175 -12.12 -16.67 5.67
CA VAL A 175 -13.36 -17.25 5.13
C VAL A 175 -14.59 -16.69 5.85
N ASP A 176 -14.53 -16.61 7.17
CA ASP A 176 -15.62 -16.07 7.99
C ASP A 176 -15.85 -14.58 7.75
N LEU A 177 -14.75 -13.80 7.61
CA LEU A 177 -14.83 -12.37 7.27
C LEU A 177 -15.44 -12.17 5.89
N ALA A 178 -15.01 -12.94 4.87
CA ALA A 178 -15.54 -12.84 3.53
C ALA A 178 -17.05 -13.13 3.51
N ARG A 179 -17.47 -14.26 4.12
CA ARG A 179 -18.88 -14.63 4.20
C ARG A 179 -19.73 -13.60 4.95
N ARG A 180 -19.24 -13.08 6.08
CA ARG A 180 -19.97 -12.09 6.90
C ARG A 180 -20.20 -10.80 6.15
N ASN A 181 -19.25 -10.43 5.29
CA ASN A 181 -19.23 -9.14 4.61
C ASN A 181 -19.69 -9.24 3.14
N ASP A 182 -20.20 -10.36 2.67
CA ASP A 182 -20.51 -10.56 1.25
C ASP A 182 -19.33 -10.07 0.37
N ALA A 183 -18.13 -10.47 0.76
CA ALA A 183 -16.88 -10.08 0.12
C ALA A 183 -16.32 -11.22 -0.72
N ALA A 184 -15.70 -10.90 -1.84
CA ALA A 184 -14.95 -11.87 -2.61
C ALA A 184 -13.72 -12.35 -1.80
N LEU A 185 -13.37 -13.63 -1.92
CA LEU A 185 -12.24 -14.22 -1.21
C LEU A 185 -11.21 -14.76 -2.20
N ILE A 186 -9.98 -14.31 -2.07
CA ILE A 186 -8.82 -15.01 -2.61
C ILE A 186 -8.49 -16.10 -1.57
N PRO A 187 -8.68 -17.39 -1.87
CA PRO A 187 -8.58 -18.42 -0.84
C PRO A 187 -7.23 -18.46 -0.14
N PHE A 188 -6.14 -18.36 -0.93
CA PHE A 188 -4.78 -18.22 -0.45
C PHE A 188 -3.98 -17.35 -1.43
N LEU A 189 -3.51 -16.20 -0.96
CA LEU A 189 -2.78 -15.24 -1.80
C LEU A 189 -1.52 -15.83 -2.41
N LEU A 190 -0.80 -16.65 -1.63
CA LEU A 190 0.46 -17.30 -2.01
C LEU A 190 0.26 -18.72 -2.60
N ASP A 191 -0.94 -19.03 -3.11
CA ASP A 191 -1.18 -20.33 -3.76
C ASP A 191 -0.20 -20.54 -4.92
N GLY A 192 0.48 -21.70 -4.91
CA GLY A 192 1.53 -22.04 -5.86
C GLY A 192 2.88 -21.32 -5.64
N VAL A 193 2.99 -20.45 -4.61
CA VAL A 193 4.22 -19.69 -4.30
C VAL A 193 4.74 -20.03 -2.91
N GLY A 194 3.87 -20.08 -1.92
CA GLY A 194 4.25 -20.30 -0.53
C GLY A 194 5.00 -21.62 -0.34
N GLY A 195 6.21 -21.55 0.25
CA GLY A 195 7.04 -22.72 0.50
C GLY A 195 7.79 -23.30 -0.72
N VAL A 196 7.71 -22.66 -1.89
CA VAL A 196 8.47 -23.02 -3.09
C VAL A 196 9.76 -22.17 -3.12
N PRO A 197 10.96 -22.77 -2.89
CA PRO A 197 12.17 -21.98 -2.72
C PRO A 197 12.52 -21.07 -3.91
N GLU A 198 12.28 -21.53 -5.12
CA GLU A 198 12.59 -20.81 -6.38
C GLU A 198 11.68 -19.58 -6.61
N LEU A 199 10.52 -19.59 -5.96
CA LEU A 199 9.51 -18.53 -6.06
C LEU A 199 9.55 -17.55 -4.89
N ASN A 200 10.43 -17.83 -3.89
CA ASN A 200 10.61 -16.97 -2.73
C ASN A 200 12.04 -16.46 -2.65
N GLN A 201 12.23 -15.29 -2.05
CA GLN A 201 13.52 -14.70 -1.75
C GLN A 201 14.25 -15.55 -0.71
N ALA A 202 15.51 -15.23 -0.42
CA ALA A 202 16.35 -16.00 0.50
C ALA A 202 15.77 -16.15 1.93
N ASP A 203 14.83 -15.30 2.30
CA ASP A 203 14.12 -15.37 3.58
C ASP A 203 13.00 -16.45 3.62
N GLY A 204 12.64 -16.99 2.46
CA GLY A 204 11.60 -18.01 2.31
C GLY A 204 10.17 -17.54 2.55
N ILE A 205 9.96 -16.22 2.66
CA ILE A 205 8.67 -15.60 3.01
C ILE A 205 8.17 -14.67 1.89
N HIS A 206 9.07 -13.86 1.33
CA HIS A 206 8.70 -12.87 0.33
C HIS A 206 8.92 -13.43 -1.07
N PRO A 207 7.94 -13.29 -1.98
CA PRO A 207 8.06 -13.79 -3.34
C PRO A 207 9.18 -13.12 -4.13
N THR A 208 9.77 -13.87 -5.06
CA THR A 208 10.58 -13.33 -6.16
C THR A 208 9.66 -12.62 -7.17
N ALA A 209 10.24 -11.97 -8.19
CA ALA A 209 9.45 -11.37 -9.27
C ALA A 209 8.54 -12.41 -9.98
N GLU A 210 9.01 -13.66 -10.11
CA GLU A 210 8.18 -14.74 -10.67
C GLU A 210 7.06 -15.15 -9.71
N GLY A 211 7.35 -15.29 -8.41
CA GLY A 211 6.33 -15.53 -7.40
C GLY A 211 5.27 -14.42 -7.37
N ALA A 212 5.68 -13.16 -7.52
CA ALA A 212 4.76 -12.02 -7.58
C ALA A 212 3.84 -12.06 -8.82
N ARG A 213 4.29 -12.60 -9.96
CA ARG A 213 3.43 -12.83 -11.13
C ARG A 213 2.35 -13.86 -10.83
N ILE A 214 2.71 -14.97 -10.19
CA ILE A 214 1.73 -15.99 -9.79
C ILE A 214 0.73 -15.41 -8.78
N MET A 215 1.18 -14.62 -7.81
CA MET A 215 0.29 -13.89 -6.90
C MET A 215 -0.68 -12.98 -7.66
N ALA A 216 -0.19 -12.23 -8.66
CA ALA A 216 -1.05 -11.38 -9.48
C ALA A 216 -2.13 -12.19 -10.21
N GLU A 217 -1.82 -13.41 -10.69
CA GLU A 217 -2.82 -14.30 -11.28
C GLU A 217 -3.85 -14.77 -10.24
N ASN A 218 -3.42 -15.11 -9.03
CA ASN A 218 -4.33 -15.51 -7.94
C ASN A 218 -5.29 -14.37 -7.58
N VAL A 219 -4.79 -13.14 -7.54
CA VAL A 219 -5.61 -11.94 -7.31
C VAL A 219 -6.55 -11.69 -8.48
N TRP A 220 -6.06 -11.75 -9.72
CA TRP A 220 -6.81 -11.43 -10.92
C TRP A 220 -8.03 -12.31 -11.11
N LYS A 221 -7.89 -13.63 -10.91
CA LYS A 221 -8.99 -14.61 -10.98
C LYS A 221 -10.21 -14.24 -10.14
N VAL A 222 -9.98 -13.54 -9.02
CA VAL A 222 -11.04 -13.13 -8.08
C VAL A 222 -11.46 -11.68 -8.33
N LEU A 223 -10.50 -10.80 -8.66
CA LEU A 223 -10.74 -9.38 -8.81
C LEU A 223 -11.50 -9.05 -10.11
N GLU A 224 -11.14 -9.68 -11.24
CA GLU A 224 -11.77 -9.39 -12.54
C GLU A 224 -13.30 -9.53 -12.51
N PRO A 225 -13.90 -10.62 -12.00
CA PRO A 225 -15.37 -10.72 -11.88
C PRO A 225 -15.98 -9.66 -10.95
N VAL A 226 -15.23 -9.17 -9.97
CA VAL A 226 -15.66 -8.10 -9.08
C VAL A 226 -15.72 -6.77 -9.82
N LEU A 227 -14.86 -6.55 -10.82
CA LEU A 227 -14.79 -5.30 -11.60
C LEU A 227 -15.80 -5.27 -12.75
N THR A 228 -16.19 -6.43 -13.24
CA THR A 228 -17.11 -6.62 -14.39
C THR A 228 -18.40 -7.33 -13.93
N PRO A 229 -19.29 -6.67 -13.18
CA PRO A 229 -20.53 -7.26 -12.64
C PRO A 229 -21.57 -7.55 -13.72
#